data_cebdb111a9756058e3523a4123062f6f
#
_entry.id   cebdb111a9756058e3523a4123062f6f
#
_cell.length_a   1.000
_cell.length_b   1.000
_cell.length_c   1.000
_cell.angle_alpha   90.00
_cell.angle_beta   90.00
_cell.angle_gamma   90.00
#
_symmetry.space_group_name_H-M   'P 1'
#
loop_
_entity.id
_entity.type
_entity.pdbx_description
1 polymer ?
#
loop_
_entity_poly.entity_id
_entity_poly.type
_entity_poly.pdbx_seq_one_letter_code
_entity_poly.pdbx_strand_id
1 'polypeptide(L)'
;MSIVGPTSSGKTAVSIDFAKKLKGLGITAEIVSADSRQVYIGLNLLSGKVTKKEMGLIPHHMLDVVSPKKVYSVSDYKKDAEKIIDEIVARGNLPVLVGGTGFYVDAITKGIILPEVPPNKELRKKLEKLETKKLLETLKKLDPARYREIDQNNRVRLIRAIEIAKSIGKVPKIKTKPKYDVETVYVDLPDEELKKKIHTRLLARIKSGMINEGKKLHTSGVSWKRMEELGLECRFVALHLQGKMSKKEMIEELEKSTWQYVKRQRTWFRKK
;
A
#
# COMPACT_ATOMS: atom_id res chain seq x y z
N MET A 1 -14.56 -8.59 9.11
CA MET A 1 -15.05 -8.19 7.76
C MET A 1 -13.97 -7.44 7.00
N SER A 2 -13.90 -7.56 5.67
CA SER A 2 -13.00 -6.74 4.85
C SER A 2 -13.74 -6.05 3.69
N ILE A 3 -13.36 -4.79 3.37
CA ILE A 3 -13.91 -3.99 2.27
C ILE A 3 -12.74 -3.59 1.36
N VAL A 4 -12.69 -4.20 0.18
CA VAL A 4 -11.56 -4.10 -0.74
C VAL A 4 -11.97 -3.56 -2.10
N GLY A 5 -11.01 -3.15 -2.91
CA GLY A 5 -11.25 -2.66 -4.28
C GLY A 5 -10.23 -1.62 -4.73
N PRO A 6 -10.34 -1.10 -5.96
CA PRO A 6 -9.37 -0.15 -6.49
C PRO A 6 -9.43 1.22 -5.81
N THR A 7 -8.37 2.02 -5.99
CA THR A 7 -8.37 3.41 -5.53
C THR A 7 -9.53 4.18 -6.18
N SER A 8 -10.08 5.16 -5.46
CA SER A 8 -11.23 5.99 -5.88
C SER A 8 -12.58 5.26 -6.09
N SER A 9 -12.68 3.95 -5.77
CA SER A 9 -13.96 3.21 -5.89
C SER A 9 -15.01 3.56 -4.83
N GLY A 10 -14.66 4.33 -3.78
CA GLY A 10 -15.61 4.72 -2.74
C GLY A 10 -15.56 3.85 -1.47
N LYS A 11 -14.59 2.94 -1.33
CA LYS A 11 -14.42 2.06 -0.15
C LYS A 11 -14.58 2.77 1.19
N THR A 12 -13.94 3.93 1.35
CA THR A 12 -14.01 4.73 2.59
C THR A 12 -15.44 5.14 2.91
N ALA A 13 -16.18 5.64 1.94
CA ALA A 13 -17.58 6.01 2.14
C ALA A 13 -18.44 4.80 2.50
N VAL A 14 -18.27 3.67 1.79
CA VAL A 14 -18.96 2.41 2.07
C VAL A 14 -18.64 1.90 3.48
N SER A 15 -17.37 1.94 3.90
CA SER A 15 -16.98 1.45 5.24
C SER A 15 -17.53 2.33 6.37
N ILE A 16 -17.56 3.64 6.17
CA ILE A 16 -18.13 4.59 7.14
C ILE A 16 -19.65 4.42 7.24
N ASP A 17 -20.35 4.29 6.11
CA ASP A 17 -21.79 4.04 6.09
C ASP A 17 -22.14 2.70 6.76
N PHE A 18 -21.39 1.65 6.45
CA PHE A 18 -21.51 0.35 7.09
C PHE A 18 -21.33 0.44 8.62
N ALA A 19 -20.29 1.11 9.09
CA ALA A 19 -20.05 1.28 10.53
C ALA A 19 -21.17 2.09 11.23
N LYS A 20 -21.73 3.09 10.56
CA LYS A 20 -22.89 3.85 11.07
C LYS A 20 -24.15 2.98 11.18
N LYS A 21 -24.44 2.15 10.18
CA LYS A 21 -25.57 1.22 10.20
C LYS A 21 -25.45 0.20 11.33
N LEU A 22 -24.26 -0.36 11.54
CA LEU A 22 -23.99 -1.28 12.65
C LEU A 22 -24.20 -0.62 14.01
N LYS A 23 -23.76 0.64 14.16
CA LYS A 23 -24.00 1.40 15.39
C LYS A 23 -25.49 1.55 15.72
N GLY A 24 -26.34 1.71 14.71
CA GLY A 24 -27.81 1.72 14.86
C GLY A 24 -28.39 0.38 15.36
N LEU A 25 -27.63 -0.72 15.21
CA LEU A 25 -27.96 -2.06 15.70
C LEU A 25 -27.25 -2.41 17.02
N GLY A 26 -26.60 -1.42 17.68
CA GLY A 26 -25.87 -1.63 18.92
C GLY A 26 -24.46 -2.23 18.74
N ILE A 27 -23.98 -2.40 17.49
CA ILE A 27 -22.66 -2.96 17.20
C ILE A 27 -21.67 -1.83 16.88
N THR A 28 -20.61 -1.72 17.67
CA THR A 28 -19.52 -0.78 17.39
C THR A 28 -18.53 -1.37 16.41
N ALA A 29 -18.31 -0.70 15.27
CA ALA A 29 -17.30 -1.10 14.30
C ALA A 29 -16.11 -0.11 14.32
N GLU A 30 -14.90 -0.64 14.17
CA GLU A 30 -13.66 0.13 14.08
C GLU A 30 -12.93 -0.21 12.77
N ILE A 31 -12.47 0.81 12.05
CA ILE A 31 -11.84 0.63 10.73
C ILE A 31 -10.33 0.44 10.90
N VAL A 32 -9.79 -0.61 10.25
CA VAL A 32 -8.35 -0.88 10.16
C VAL A 32 -7.91 -0.65 8.71
N SER A 33 -7.09 0.37 8.47
CA SER A 33 -6.63 0.71 7.12
C SER A 33 -5.64 -0.32 6.58
N ALA A 34 -5.90 -0.85 5.37
CA ALA A 34 -5.00 -1.70 4.59
C ALA A 34 -4.44 -0.94 3.38
N ASP A 35 -3.86 0.23 3.62
CA ASP A 35 -3.23 1.08 2.62
C ASP A 35 -1.77 1.36 2.97
N SER A 36 -0.84 0.95 2.09
CA SER A 36 0.60 1.08 2.31
C SER A 36 1.14 2.50 2.22
N ARG A 37 0.29 3.50 1.97
CA ARG A 37 0.69 4.92 1.89
C ARG A 37 0.09 5.73 3.04
N GLN A 38 -1.12 5.40 3.47
CA GLN A 38 -1.77 6.09 4.59
C GLN A 38 -1.14 5.79 5.96
N VAL A 39 -0.31 4.76 6.05
CA VAL A 39 0.48 4.45 7.26
C VAL A 39 1.53 5.51 7.59
N TYR A 40 1.93 6.34 6.62
CA TYR A 40 2.98 7.33 6.82
C TYR A 40 2.44 8.64 7.40
N ILE A 41 3.10 9.11 8.48
CA ILE A 41 2.81 10.38 9.14
C ILE A 41 3.02 11.54 8.18
N GLY A 42 2.04 12.46 8.11
CA GLY A 42 2.13 13.67 7.31
C GLY A 42 1.89 13.50 5.80
N LEU A 43 1.65 12.28 5.31
CA LEU A 43 1.19 12.05 3.95
C LEU A 43 -0.35 12.07 3.90
N ASN A 44 -0.95 13.25 3.92
CA ASN A 44 -2.40 13.40 3.94
C ASN A 44 -2.96 13.51 2.52
N LEU A 45 -2.62 14.58 1.83
CA LEU A 45 -3.03 14.80 0.44
C LEU A 45 -2.28 13.87 -0.53
N LEU A 46 -0.98 13.61 -0.29
CA LEU A 46 -0.16 12.72 -1.09
C LEU A 46 -0.61 11.26 -1.05
N SER A 47 -1.24 10.79 0.02
CA SER A 47 -1.81 9.44 0.09
C SER A 47 -3.32 9.39 -0.12
N GLY A 48 -3.98 10.57 -0.19
CA GLY A 48 -5.42 10.66 -0.18
C GLY A 48 -6.02 10.05 1.08
N LYS A 49 -5.39 10.31 2.24
CA LYS A 49 -5.82 9.81 3.55
C LYS A 49 -7.21 10.31 3.89
N VAL A 50 -7.98 9.45 4.56
CA VAL A 50 -9.29 9.82 5.10
C VAL A 50 -9.13 10.98 6.08
N THR A 51 -9.95 11.99 5.97
CA THR A 51 -9.91 13.19 6.82
C THR A 51 -10.67 12.97 8.13
N LYS A 52 -10.33 13.72 9.18
CA LYS A 52 -11.08 13.68 10.45
C LYS A 52 -12.59 13.95 10.26
N LYS A 53 -12.94 14.83 9.31
CA LYS A 53 -14.34 15.13 8.96
C LYS A 53 -15.05 13.90 8.37
N GLU A 54 -14.39 13.17 7.49
CA GLU A 54 -14.94 11.94 6.91
C GLU A 54 -15.05 10.82 7.93
N MET A 55 -14.04 10.65 8.80
CA MET A 55 -14.06 9.64 9.88
C MET A 55 -15.25 9.83 10.82
N GLY A 56 -15.60 11.09 11.13
CA GLY A 56 -16.61 11.41 12.13
C GLY A 56 -16.23 10.83 13.50
N LEU A 57 -17.16 10.05 14.09
CA LEU A 57 -16.94 9.36 15.39
C LEU A 57 -16.47 7.90 15.22
N ILE A 58 -16.15 7.46 14.01
CA ILE A 58 -15.74 6.06 13.77
C ILE A 58 -14.21 5.97 13.98
N PRO A 59 -13.73 5.12 14.89
CA PRO A 59 -12.31 4.91 15.10
C PRO A 59 -11.65 4.35 13.83
N HIS A 60 -10.50 4.94 13.47
CA HIS A 60 -9.68 4.48 12.35
C HIS A 60 -8.26 4.19 12.85
N HIS A 61 -7.77 3.02 12.51
CA HIS A 61 -6.47 2.51 12.89
C HIS A 61 -5.57 2.32 11.68
N MET A 62 -4.27 2.13 11.90
CA MET A 62 -3.23 1.97 10.87
C MET A 62 -3.10 3.19 9.96
N LEU A 63 -3.36 4.36 10.48
CA LEU A 63 -3.08 5.66 9.87
C LEU A 63 -1.98 6.35 10.68
N ASP A 64 -1.04 7.04 10.01
CA ASP A 64 0.03 7.81 10.68
C ASP A 64 0.87 7.01 11.70
N VAL A 65 1.18 5.75 11.41
CA VAL A 65 1.88 4.85 12.34
C VAL A 65 3.40 4.92 12.22
N VAL A 66 3.93 5.44 11.12
CA VAL A 66 5.36 5.44 10.85
C VAL A 66 5.87 6.71 10.18
N SER A 67 7.07 7.16 10.55
CA SER A 67 7.73 8.28 9.87
C SER A 67 8.01 7.96 8.39
N PRO A 68 7.79 8.91 7.46
CA PRO A 68 8.10 8.71 6.04
C PRO A 68 9.59 8.47 5.75
N LYS A 69 10.48 8.79 6.70
CA LYS A 69 11.91 8.50 6.61
C LYS A 69 12.23 7.00 6.79
N LYS A 70 11.34 6.24 7.42
CA LYS A 70 11.51 4.79 7.65
C LYS A 70 10.83 3.97 6.55
N VAL A 71 11.36 2.79 6.31
CA VAL A 71 10.70 1.77 5.48
C VAL A 71 9.72 1.02 6.39
N TYR A 72 8.50 0.82 5.92
CA TYR A 72 7.48 0.04 6.60
C TYR A 72 7.06 -1.13 5.70
N SER A 73 7.36 -2.32 6.13
CA SER A 73 7.18 -3.54 5.35
C SER A 73 5.80 -4.16 5.59
N VAL A 74 5.42 -5.12 4.75
CA VAL A 74 4.20 -5.92 4.98
C VAL A 74 4.31 -6.74 6.27
N SER A 75 5.51 -7.11 6.72
CA SER A 75 5.73 -7.82 7.99
C SER A 75 5.41 -6.91 9.18
N ASP A 76 5.89 -5.65 9.13
CA ASP A 76 5.56 -4.65 10.16
C ASP A 76 4.05 -4.40 10.18
N TYR A 77 3.45 -4.19 8.99
CA TYR A 77 2.01 -4.00 8.85
C TYR A 77 1.21 -5.16 9.45
N LYS A 78 1.57 -6.40 9.10
CA LYS A 78 0.86 -7.58 9.58
C LYS A 78 0.89 -7.65 11.11
N LYS A 79 2.07 -7.49 11.71
CA LYS A 79 2.26 -7.51 13.16
C LYS A 79 1.39 -6.46 13.86
N ASP A 80 1.48 -5.20 13.39
CA ASP A 80 0.77 -4.09 14.03
C ASP A 80 -0.75 -4.19 13.80
N ALA A 81 -1.19 -4.58 12.59
CA ALA A 81 -2.61 -4.73 12.28
C ALA A 81 -3.26 -5.90 13.03
N GLU A 82 -2.58 -7.05 13.15
CA GLU A 82 -3.08 -8.18 13.94
C GLU A 82 -3.24 -7.81 15.40
N LYS A 83 -2.28 -7.10 16.00
CA LYS A 83 -2.38 -6.60 17.37
C LYS A 83 -3.60 -5.70 17.56
N ILE A 84 -3.81 -4.75 16.64
CA ILE A 84 -4.95 -3.82 16.69
C ILE A 84 -6.28 -4.56 16.51
N ILE A 85 -6.35 -5.52 15.60
CA ILE A 85 -7.55 -6.35 15.39
C ILE A 85 -7.89 -7.13 16.65
N ASP A 86 -6.90 -7.76 17.30
CA ASP A 86 -7.10 -8.50 18.55
C ASP A 86 -7.61 -7.58 19.69
N GLU A 87 -7.05 -6.36 19.79
CA GLU A 87 -7.50 -5.37 20.77
C GLU A 87 -8.93 -4.89 20.49
N ILE A 88 -9.34 -4.73 19.24
CA ILE A 88 -10.72 -4.36 18.86
C ILE A 88 -11.69 -5.48 19.26
N VAL A 89 -11.34 -6.74 18.94
CA VAL A 89 -12.16 -7.90 19.29
C VAL A 89 -12.26 -8.06 20.82
N ALA A 90 -11.17 -7.87 21.55
CA ALA A 90 -11.16 -7.95 23.01
C ALA A 90 -12.08 -6.91 23.68
N ARG A 91 -12.34 -5.78 23.00
CA ARG A 91 -13.33 -4.78 23.46
C ARG A 91 -14.78 -5.12 23.06
N GLY A 92 -15.02 -6.25 22.41
CA GLY A 92 -16.33 -6.61 21.88
C GLY A 92 -16.74 -5.85 20.60
N ASN A 93 -15.82 -5.15 19.96
CA ASN A 93 -16.08 -4.37 18.75
C ASN A 93 -15.77 -5.18 17.48
N LEU A 94 -16.35 -4.78 16.35
CA LEU A 94 -16.15 -5.42 15.05
C LEU A 94 -15.00 -4.74 14.28
N PRO A 95 -13.86 -5.42 14.03
CA PRO A 95 -12.83 -4.87 13.14
C PRO A 95 -13.28 -4.94 11.67
N VAL A 96 -13.15 -3.82 10.95
CA VAL A 96 -13.44 -3.72 9.51
C VAL A 96 -12.15 -3.34 8.79
N LEU A 97 -11.55 -4.30 8.08
CA LEU A 97 -10.34 -4.09 7.30
C LEU A 97 -10.68 -3.38 5.98
N VAL A 98 -10.14 -2.20 5.73
CA VAL A 98 -10.49 -1.39 4.55
C VAL A 98 -9.25 -0.99 3.76
N GLY A 99 -9.16 -1.40 2.50
CA GLY A 99 -8.01 -0.95 1.72
C GLY A 99 -7.91 -1.47 0.29
N GLY A 100 -6.89 -0.96 -0.40
CA GLY A 100 -6.57 -1.30 -1.78
C GLY A 100 -5.18 -1.92 -1.97
N THR A 101 -4.38 -2.06 -0.90
CA THR A 101 -3.08 -2.71 -0.97
C THR A 101 -3.25 -4.21 -0.81
N GLY A 102 -3.40 -4.91 -1.94
CA GLY A 102 -3.78 -6.33 -1.96
C GLY A 102 -2.90 -7.23 -1.09
N PHE A 103 -1.59 -6.97 -1.05
CA PHE A 103 -0.68 -7.76 -0.21
C PHE A 103 -0.86 -7.51 1.30
N TYR A 104 -1.28 -6.30 1.72
CA TYR A 104 -1.66 -6.00 3.10
C TYR A 104 -2.95 -6.71 3.49
N VAL A 105 -3.94 -6.66 2.58
CA VAL A 105 -5.21 -7.37 2.78
C VAL A 105 -4.95 -8.87 2.92
N ASP A 106 -4.20 -9.49 2.01
CA ASP A 106 -3.92 -10.93 2.04
C ASP A 106 -3.07 -11.34 3.25
N ALA A 107 -2.17 -10.47 3.72
CA ALA A 107 -1.38 -10.73 4.93
C ALA A 107 -2.27 -10.96 6.16
N ILE A 108 -3.41 -10.28 6.24
CA ILE A 108 -4.38 -10.41 7.33
C ILE A 108 -5.42 -11.49 7.01
N THR A 109 -6.11 -11.38 5.87
CA THR A 109 -7.26 -12.25 5.57
C THR A 109 -6.87 -13.70 5.28
N LYS A 110 -5.70 -13.92 4.66
CA LYS A 110 -5.16 -15.25 4.37
C LYS A 110 -4.10 -15.71 5.38
N GLY A 111 -3.69 -14.83 6.31
CA GLY A 111 -2.65 -15.16 7.28
C GLY A 111 -1.32 -15.53 6.61
N ILE A 112 -0.85 -14.74 5.61
CA ILE A 112 0.39 -15.02 4.88
C ILE A 112 1.56 -15.16 5.86
N ILE A 113 2.30 -16.27 5.74
CA ILE A 113 3.54 -16.51 6.47
C ILE A 113 4.70 -15.96 5.64
N LEU A 114 5.33 -14.92 6.15
CA LEU A 114 6.45 -14.25 5.49
C LEU A 114 7.79 -14.90 5.92
N PRO A 115 8.78 -14.99 5.02
CA PRO A 115 10.10 -15.48 5.38
C PRO A 115 10.76 -14.59 6.45
N GLU A 116 11.26 -15.18 7.51
CA GLU A 116 11.96 -14.51 8.62
C GLU A 116 13.40 -14.16 8.23
N VAL A 117 13.55 -13.40 7.16
CA VAL A 117 14.85 -12.91 6.67
C VAL A 117 14.84 -11.40 6.75
N PRO A 118 15.59 -10.80 7.68
CA PRO A 118 15.68 -9.35 7.81
C PRO A 118 16.35 -8.70 6.59
N PRO A 119 16.02 -7.44 6.28
CA PRO A 119 16.66 -6.71 5.19
C PRO A 119 18.16 -6.52 5.40
N ASN A 120 18.99 -6.96 4.45
CA ASN A 120 20.42 -6.75 4.45
C ASN A 120 20.80 -5.52 3.63
N LYS A 121 20.98 -4.38 4.31
CA LYS A 121 21.26 -3.08 3.67
C LYS A 121 22.52 -3.09 2.78
N GLU A 122 23.59 -3.74 3.23
CA GLU A 122 24.85 -3.81 2.48
C GLU A 122 24.72 -4.66 1.21
N LEU A 123 24.04 -5.81 1.32
CA LEU A 123 23.76 -6.64 0.15
C LEU A 123 22.87 -5.89 -0.85
N ARG A 124 21.83 -5.20 -0.39
CA ARG A 124 20.95 -4.41 -1.25
C ARG A 124 21.69 -3.31 -2.00
N LYS A 125 22.53 -2.54 -1.31
CA LYS A 125 23.40 -1.52 -1.95
C LYS A 125 24.28 -2.10 -3.06
N LYS A 126 24.83 -3.31 -2.86
CA LYS A 126 25.64 -4.01 -3.87
C LYS A 126 24.75 -4.44 -5.06
N LEU A 127 23.61 -5.04 -4.78
CA LEU A 127 22.69 -5.53 -5.82
C LEU A 127 22.03 -4.40 -6.61
N GLU A 128 21.72 -3.27 -6.00
CA GLU A 128 21.16 -2.08 -6.66
C GLU A 128 22.07 -1.50 -7.74
N LYS A 129 23.40 -1.71 -7.63
CA LYS A 129 24.37 -1.26 -8.64
C LYS A 129 24.47 -2.20 -9.86
N LEU A 130 23.98 -3.43 -9.75
CA LEU A 130 24.04 -4.41 -10.82
C LEU A 130 22.93 -4.17 -11.86
N GLU A 131 23.20 -4.48 -13.11
CA GLU A 131 22.19 -4.55 -14.16
C GLU A 131 21.18 -5.67 -13.89
N THR A 132 19.95 -5.51 -14.44
CA THR A 132 18.88 -6.51 -14.27
C THR A 132 19.31 -7.90 -14.74
N LYS A 133 20.08 -7.99 -15.84
CA LYS A 133 20.63 -9.25 -16.36
C LYS A 133 21.47 -9.98 -15.32
N LYS A 134 22.38 -9.29 -14.63
CA LYS A 134 23.22 -9.88 -13.57
C LYS A 134 22.43 -10.32 -12.34
N LEU A 135 21.35 -9.59 -11.98
CA LEU A 135 20.44 -10.01 -10.94
C LEU A 135 19.71 -11.30 -11.30
N LEU A 136 19.26 -11.43 -12.55
CA LEU A 136 18.60 -12.63 -13.07
C LEU A 136 19.57 -13.84 -13.08
N GLU A 137 20.79 -13.67 -13.57
CA GLU A 137 21.82 -14.71 -13.54
C GLU A 137 22.14 -15.16 -12.12
N THR A 138 22.24 -14.21 -11.19
CA THR A 138 22.47 -14.50 -9.77
C THR A 138 21.33 -15.31 -9.17
N LEU A 139 20.07 -14.89 -9.41
CA LEU A 139 18.91 -15.63 -8.90
C LEU A 139 18.78 -17.00 -9.54
N LYS A 140 19.05 -17.12 -10.85
CA LYS A 140 19.03 -18.40 -11.57
C LYS A 140 19.99 -19.43 -10.96
N LYS A 141 21.18 -18.99 -10.54
CA LYS A 141 22.17 -19.84 -9.86
C LYS A 141 21.76 -20.23 -8.45
N LEU A 142 21.16 -19.31 -7.68
CA LEU A 142 20.78 -19.53 -6.29
C LEU A 142 19.46 -20.29 -6.14
N ASP A 143 18.48 -19.98 -6.97
CA ASP A 143 17.13 -20.58 -6.94
C ASP A 143 16.52 -20.62 -8.34
N PRO A 144 16.82 -21.67 -9.13
CA PRO A 144 16.28 -21.83 -10.49
C PRO A 144 14.76 -21.92 -10.54
N ALA A 145 14.12 -22.45 -9.50
CA ALA A 145 12.67 -22.55 -9.41
C ALA A 145 12.05 -21.16 -9.28
N ARG A 146 12.56 -20.35 -8.34
CA ARG A 146 12.09 -18.98 -8.15
C ARG A 146 12.38 -18.08 -9.35
N TYR A 147 13.51 -18.27 -10.03
CA TYR A 147 13.84 -17.55 -11.25
C TYR A 147 12.76 -17.69 -12.34
N ARG A 148 12.19 -18.91 -12.52
CA ARG A 148 11.14 -19.16 -13.52
C ARG A 148 9.80 -18.51 -13.22
N GLU A 149 9.48 -18.33 -11.93
CA GLU A 149 8.18 -17.83 -11.47
C GLU A 149 8.14 -16.32 -11.22
N ILE A 150 9.32 -15.70 -11.02
CA ILE A 150 9.40 -14.31 -10.61
C ILE A 150 9.17 -13.34 -11.79
N ASP A 151 8.55 -12.20 -11.51
CA ASP A 151 8.52 -11.07 -12.45
C ASP A 151 9.94 -10.55 -12.69
N GLN A 152 10.52 -10.91 -13.82
CA GLN A 152 11.90 -10.63 -14.18
C GLN A 152 12.17 -9.14 -14.44
N ASN A 153 11.13 -8.32 -14.66
CA ASN A 153 11.25 -6.88 -14.84
C ASN A 153 11.22 -6.11 -13.51
N ASN A 154 10.88 -6.77 -12.40
CA ASN A 154 10.77 -6.13 -11.11
C ASN A 154 12.06 -6.28 -10.28
N ARG A 155 12.97 -5.32 -10.44
CA ARG A 155 14.26 -5.31 -9.74
C ARG A 155 14.15 -5.43 -8.21
N VAL A 156 13.14 -4.79 -7.61
CA VAL A 156 12.92 -4.85 -6.15
C VAL A 156 12.61 -6.29 -5.73
N ARG A 157 11.76 -6.99 -6.49
CA ARG A 157 11.46 -8.41 -6.24
C ARG A 157 12.67 -9.30 -6.47
N LEU A 158 13.46 -9.06 -7.53
CA LEU A 158 14.70 -9.80 -7.80
C LEU A 158 15.69 -9.66 -6.64
N ILE A 159 15.96 -8.44 -6.20
CA ILE A 159 16.87 -8.16 -5.07
C ILE A 159 16.38 -8.88 -3.81
N ARG A 160 15.08 -8.80 -3.50
CA ARG A 160 14.51 -9.49 -2.33
C ARG A 160 14.62 -11.02 -2.44
N ALA A 161 14.37 -11.58 -3.60
CA ALA A 161 14.51 -13.02 -3.83
C ALA A 161 15.96 -13.49 -3.64
N ILE A 162 16.94 -12.74 -4.17
CA ILE A 162 18.36 -13.02 -3.98
C ILE A 162 18.75 -12.91 -2.50
N GLU A 163 18.26 -11.89 -1.79
CA GLU A 163 18.50 -11.70 -0.36
C GLU A 163 18.00 -12.92 0.45
N ILE A 164 16.78 -13.39 0.18
CA ILE A 164 16.21 -14.56 0.85
C ILE A 164 16.99 -15.82 0.49
N ALA A 165 17.24 -16.06 -0.81
CA ALA A 165 17.95 -17.24 -1.26
C ALA A 165 19.38 -17.32 -0.69
N LYS A 166 20.08 -16.19 -0.55
CA LYS A 166 21.39 -16.12 0.10
C LYS A 166 21.34 -16.41 1.60
N SER A 167 20.25 -16.06 2.26
CA SER A 167 20.09 -16.23 3.71
C SER A 167 19.70 -17.66 4.10
N ILE A 168 18.75 -18.26 3.37
CA ILE A 168 18.13 -19.56 3.73
C ILE A 168 18.14 -20.59 2.61
N GLY A 169 19.00 -20.40 1.59
CA GLY A 169 19.23 -21.33 0.49
C GLY A 169 18.25 -21.23 -0.68
N LYS A 170 16.96 -21.00 -0.43
CA LYS A 170 15.92 -20.84 -1.46
C LYS A 170 14.80 -19.92 -0.98
N VAL A 171 14.04 -19.35 -1.91
CA VAL A 171 12.84 -18.56 -1.60
C VAL A 171 11.69 -19.53 -1.29
N PRO A 172 11.16 -19.58 -0.05
CA PRO A 172 10.07 -20.48 0.26
C PRO A 172 8.79 -20.09 -0.50
N LYS A 173 7.98 -21.07 -0.84
CA LYS A 173 6.62 -20.82 -1.33
C LYS A 173 5.82 -20.16 -0.21
N ILE A 174 5.01 -19.17 -0.59
CA ILE A 174 4.14 -18.49 0.38
C ILE A 174 3.15 -19.50 0.95
N LYS A 175 3.22 -19.69 2.27
CA LYS A 175 2.24 -20.47 3.04
C LYS A 175 1.24 -19.51 3.65
N THR A 176 0.03 -20.00 3.89
CA THR A 176 -1.05 -19.25 4.55
C THR A 176 -1.56 -20.02 5.75
N LYS A 177 -1.86 -19.30 6.83
CA LYS A 177 -2.52 -19.82 8.02
C LYS A 177 -3.48 -18.72 8.51
N PRO A 178 -4.73 -18.71 8.00
CA PRO A 178 -5.72 -17.73 8.41
C PRO A 178 -5.90 -17.72 9.93
N LYS A 179 -5.88 -16.53 10.53
CA LYS A 179 -6.12 -16.32 11.95
C LYS A 179 -7.56 -15.93 12.22
N TYR A 180 -8.20 -15.30 11.26
CA TYR A 180 -9.54 -14.75 11.34
C TYR A 180 -10.43 -15.36 10.25
N ASP A 181 -11.70 -15.55 10.59
CA ASP A 181 -12.75 -15.78 9.59
C ASP A 181 -13.19 -14.43 9.03
N VAL A 182 -13.11 -14.24 7.72
CA VAL A 182 -13.23 -12.91 7.08
C VAL A 182 -14.16 -12.93 5.88
N GLU A 183 -15.33 -12.34 6.04
CA GLU A 183 -16.19 -11.96 4.93
C GLU A 183 -15.61 -10.78 4.17
N THR A 184 -15.60 -10.86 2.83
CA THR A 184 -14.99 -9.83 1.96
C THR A 184 -16.00 -9.22 1.00
N VAL A 185 -16.15 -7.90 1.06
CA VAL A 185 -16.93 -7.10 0.11
C VAL A 185 -15.99 -6.41 -0.88
N TYR A 186 -16.22 -6.63 -2.16
CA TYR A 186 -15.47 -5.97 -3.23
C TYR A 186 -16.24 -4.75 -3.76
N VAL A 187 -15.64 -3.59 -3.68
CA VAL A 187 -16.22 -2.31 -4.13
C VAL A 187 -15.48 -1.85 -5.38
N ASP A 188 -16.20 -1.78 -6.51
CA ASP A 188 -15.67 -1.28 -7.78
C ASP A 188 -16.69 -0.39 -8.48
N LEU A 189 -16.27 0.27 -9.54
CA LEU A 189 -17.09 1.15 -10.38
C LEU A 189 -16.77 0.89 -11.86
N PRO A 190 -17.68 1.22 -12.80
CA PRO A 190 -17.39 1.22 -14.22
C PRO A 190 -16.18 2.10 -14.55
N ASP A 191 -15.45 1.75 -15.61
CA ASP A 191 -14.17 2.39 -15.99
C ASP A 191 -14.30 3.90 -16.13
N GLU A 192 -15.32 4.37 -16.81
CA GLU A 192 -15.49 5.80 -17.08
C GLU A 192 -15.81 6.60 -15.80
N GLU A 193 -16.63 6.04 -14.93
CA GLU A 193 -16.93 6.67 -13.63
C GLU A 193 -15.67 6.72 -12.75
N LEU A 194 -14.91 5.63 -12.72
CA LEU A 194 -13.70 5.53 -11.92
C LEU A 194 -12.61 6.49 -12.43
N LYS A 195 -12.41 6.60 -13.76
CA LYS A 195 -11.49 7.58 -14.35
C LYS A 195 -11.89 9.00 -13.99
N LYS A 196 -13.18 9.35 -14.12
CA LYS A 196 -13.71 10.66 -13.74
C LYS A 196 -13.45 10.96 -12.25
N LYS A 197 -13.70 10.00 -11.37
CA LYS A 197 -13.41 10.16 -9.92
C LYS A 197 -11.91 10.32 -9.64
N ILE A 198 -11.05 9.59 -10.33
CA ILE A 198 -9.59 9.73 -10.21
C ILE A 198 -9.17 11.14 -10.60
N HIS A 199 -9.61 11.63 -11.75
CA HIS A 199 -9.31 12.98 -12.25
C HIS A 199 -9.78 14.06 -11.27
N THR A 200 -11.06 14.05 -10.93
CA THR A 200 -11.66 15.06 -10.03
C THR A 200 -10.97 15.07 -8.66
N ARG A 201 -10.70 13.89 -8.09
CA ARG A 201 -10.02 13.76 -6.80
C ARG A 201 -8.56 14.24 -6.85
N LEU A 202 -7.85 13.97 -7.93
CA LEU A 202 -6.48 14.45 -8.14
C LEU A 202 -6.43 15.98 -8.19
N LEU A 203 -7.28 16.60 -9.01
CA LEU A 203 -7.34 18.07 -9.12
C LEU A 203 -7.74 18.74 -7.79
N ALA A 204 -8.70 18.16 -7.07
CA ALA A 204 -9.10 18.66 -5.75
C ALA A 204 -7.94 18.63 -4.75
N ARG A 205 -7.16 17.53 -4.70
CA ARG A 205 -5.98 17.43 -3.82
C ARG A 205 -4.88 18.41 -4.20
N ILE A 206 -4.64 18.61 -5.50
CA ILE A 206 -3.68 19.62 -5.99
C ILE A 206 -4.12 21.01 -5.55
N LYS A 207 -5.41 21.36 -5.74
CA LYS A 207 -5.99 22.64 -5.29
C LYS A 207 -5.88 22.82 -3.77
N SER A 208 -6.03 21.74 -3.00
CA SER A 208 -5.91 21.74 -1.53
C SER A 208 -4.46 21.78 -1.04
N GLY A 209 -3.45 21.84 -1.91
CA GLY A 209 -2.06 22.02 -1.52
C GLY A 209 -1.19 20.76 -1.53
N MET A 210 -1.53 19.73 -2.30
CA MET A 210 -0.74 18.48 -2.39
C MET A 210 0.73 18.73 -2.76
N ILE A 211 1.01 19.66 -3.67
CA ILE A 211 2.39 20.02 -4.05
C ILE A 211 3.12 20.66 -2.87
N ASN A 212 2.44 21.53 -2.11
CA ASN A 212 3.02 22.16 -0.94
C ASN A 212 3.27 21.15 0.20
N GLU A 213 2.39 20.13 0.37
CA GLU A 213 2.64 19.01 1.29
C GLU A 213 3.92 18.27 0.90
N GLY A 214 4.14 18.01 -0.41
CA GLY A 214 5.38 17.42 -0.91
C GLY A 214 6.62 18.28 -0.66
N LYS A 215 6.52 19.60 -0.83
CA LYS A 215 7.60 20.53 -0.49
C LYS A 215 7.94 20.46 1.00
N LYS A 216 6.94 20.52 1.88
CA LYS A 216 7.11 20.38 3.35
C LYS A 216 7.72 19.05 3.72
N LEU A 217 7.32 17.95 3.07
CA LEU A 217 7.89 16.63 3.29
C LEU A 217 9.40 16.62 3.00
N HIS A 218 9.82 17.20 1.87
CA HIS A 218 11.23 17.31 1.52
C HIS A 218 12.00 18.19 2.51
N THR A 219 11.49 19.38 2.83
CA THR A 219 12.15 20.30 3.78
C THR A 219 12.24 19.74 5.21
N SER A 220 11.37 18.79 5.57
CA SER A 220 11.48 18.03 6.84
C SER A 220 12.59 16.97 6.84
N GLY A 221 13.38 16.87 5.74
CA GLY A 221 14.51 15.97 5.61
C GLY A 221 14.19 14.61 4.97
N VAL A 222 13.07 14.47 4.24
CA VAL A 222 12.83 13.30 3.38
C VAL A 222 13.52 13.54 2.03
N SER A 223 14.49 12.68 1.69
CA SER A 223 15.24 12.81 0.44
C SER A 223 14.36 12.61 -0.79
N TRP A 224 14.74 13.20 -1.94
CA TRP A 224 14.06 12.98 -3.21
C TRP A 224 13.91 11.50 -3.56
N LYS A 225 15.00 10.73 -3.43
CA LYS A 225 14.97 9.28 -3.63
C LYS A 225 13.90 8.61 -2.76
N ARG A 226 13.82 8.99 -1.48
CA ARG A 226 12.83 8.43 -0.57
C ARG A 226 11.39 8.83 -0.96
N MET A 227 11.17 10.05 -1.38
CA MET A 227 9.86 10.49 -1.88
C MET A 227 9.42 9.67 -3.09
N GLU A 228 10.31 9.35 -4.02
CA GLU A 228 10.01 8.52 -5.19
C GLU A 228 9.57 7.08 -4.81
N GLU A 229 10.03 6.57 -3.67
CA GLU A 229 9.65 5.25 -3.12
C GLU A 229 8.31 5.26 -2.38
N LEU A 230 7.87 6.42 -1.87
CA LEU A 230 6.67 6.56 -1.02
C LEU A 230 5.34 6.45 -1.76
N GLY A 231 5.33 6.37 -3.09
CA GLY A 231 4.12 6.16 -3.89
C GLY A 231 4.08 7.04 -5.13
N LEU A 232 3.01 6.90 -5.89
CA LEU A 232 2.86 7.58 -7.17
C LEU A 232 2.86 9.10 -6.98
N GLU A 233 1.99 9.62 -6.12
CA GLU A 233 1.85 11.04 -5.88
C GLU A 233 3.15 11.66 -5.34
N CYS A 234 3.79 11.01 -4.36
CA CYS A 234 5.06 11.47 -3.82
C CYS A 234 6.14 11.50 -4.90
N ARG A 235 6.22 10.48 -5.77
CA ARG A 235 7.18 10.41 -6.87
C ARG A 235 7.00 11.57 -7.84
N PHE A 236 5.81 11.74 -8.38
CA PHE A 236 5.60 12.75 -9.42
C PHE A 236 5.65 14.17 -8.87
N VAL A 237 5.19 14.39 -7.64
CA VAL A 237 5.39 15.68 -6.96
C VAL A 237 6.88 15.94 -6.70
N ALA A 238 7.68 14.93 -6.34
CA ALA A 238 9.12 15.08 -6.18
C ALA A 238 9.80 15.45 -7.51
N LEU A 239 9.43 14.81 -8.63
CA LEU A 239 9.97 15.14 -9.96
C LEU A 239 9.60 16.56 -10.40
N HIS A 240 8.35 16.97 -10.15
CA HIS A 240 7.91 18.34 -10.42
C HIS A 240 8.67 19.37 -9.58
N LEU A 241 8.84 19.14 -8.29
CA LEU A 241 9.58 20.06 -7.40
C LEU A 241 11.07 20.14 -7.72
N GLN A 242 11.64 19.12 -8.37
CA GLN A 242 13.01 19.12 -8.90
C GLN A 242 13.12 19.82 -10.29
N GLY A 243 12.03 20.33 -10.86
CA GLY A 243 12.01 20.91 -12.19
C GLY A 243 12.14 19.90 -13.34
N LYS A 244 12.01 18.59 -13.06
CA LYS A 244 12.15 17.52 -14.06
C LYS A 244 10.88 17.29 -14.89
N MET A 245 9.77 17.88 -14.49
CA MET A 245 8.52 17.87 -15.24
C MET A 245 7.66 19.08 -14.86
N SER A 246 6.86 19.55 -15.81
CA SER A 246 5.87 20.60 -15.59
C SER A 246 4.71 20.10 -14.72
N LYS A 247 3.91 21.01 -14.19
CA LYS A 247 2.68 20.66 -13.46
C LYS A 247 1.68 19.92 -14.35
N LYS A 248 1.59 20.26 -15.63
CA LYS A 248 0.70 19.59 -16.60
C LYS A 248 1.12 18.13 -16.79
N GLU A 249 2.39 17.90 -17.11
CA GLU A 249 2.95 16.54 -17.26
C GLU A 249 2.80 15.70 -15.98
N MET A 250 2.99 16.33 -14.80
CA MET A 250 2.77 15.66 -13.51
C MET A 250 1.34 15.15 -13.37
N ILE A 251 0.34 15.94 -13.75
CA ILE A 251 -1.07 15.57 -13.68
C ILE A 251 -1.36 14.40 -14.63
N GLU A 252 -0.95 14.53 -15.89
CA GLU A 252 -1.15 13.50 -16.93
C GLU A 252 -0.52 12.16 -16.54
N GLU A 253 0.72 12.17 -16.08
CA GLU A 253 1.42 10.95 -15.66
C GLU A 253 0.86 10.36 -14.37
N LEU A 254 0.36 11.18 -13.43
CA LEU A 254 -0.34 10.70 -12.24
C LEU A 254 -1.63 9.98 -12.61
N GLU A 255 -2.44 10.53 -13.49
CA GLU A 255 -3.69 9.89 -13.94
C GLU A 255 -3.43 8.56 -14.61
N LYS A 256 -2.51 8.53 -15.57
CA LYS A 256 -2.09 7.33 -16.29
C LYS A 256 -1.55 6.25 -15.34
N SER A 257 -0.65 6.63 -14.43
CA SER A 257 -0.06 5.70 -13.46
C SER A 257 -1.08 5.19 -12.43
N THR A 258 -2.02 6.05 -12.01
CA THR A 258 -3.12 5.67 -11.11
C THR A 258 -4.05 4.70 -11.81
N TRP A 259 -4.36 4.90 -13.10
CA TRP A 259 -5.16 3.95 -13.87
C TRP A 259 -4.46 2.59 -14.02
N GLN A 260 -3.16 2.57 -14.25
CA GLN A 260 -2.40 1.32 -14.25
C GLN A 260 -2.40 0.63 -12.87
N TYR A 261 -2.41 1.42 -11.79
CA TYR A 261 -2.54 0.87 -10.44
C TYR A 261 -3.92 0.26 -10.21
N VAL A 262 -5.00 0.91 -10.66
CA VAL A 262 -6.37 0.36 -10.66
C VAL A 262 -6.43 -1.01 -11.33
N LYS A 263 -5.86 -1.13 -12.54
CA LYS A 263 -5.83 -2.42 -13.28
C LYS A 263 -5.13 -3.52 -12.45
N ARG A 264 -4.01 -3.18 -11.79
CA ARG A 264 -3.29 -4.14 -10.92
C ARG A 264 -4.12 -4.53 -9.69
N GLN A 265 -4.83 -3.57 -9.07
CA GLN A 265 -5.71 -3.86 -7.94
C GLN A 265 -6.88 -4.77 -8.34
N ARG A 266 -7.53 -4.50 -9.47
CA ARG A 266 -8.59 -5.35 -10.02
C ARG A 266 -8.10 -6.76 -10.30
N THR A 267 -6.95 -6.90 -10.97
CA THR A 267 -6.32 -8.21 -11.22
C THR A 267 -6.04 -8.96 -9.92
N TRP A 268 -5.61 -8.26 -8.87
CA TRP A 268 -5.33 -8.86 -7.56
C TRP A 268 -6.60 -9.38 -6.90
N PHE A 269 -7.65 -8.57 -6.85
CA PHE A 269 -8.88 -8.90 -6.13
C PHE A 269 -9.85 -9.79 -6.92
N ARG A 270 -9.83 -9.79 -8.25
CA ARG A 270 -10.67 -10.66 -9.10
C ARG A 270 -10.17 -12.11 -9.22
N LYS A 271 -8.92 -12.37 -8.88
CA LYS A 271 -8.34 -13.72 -8.85
C LYS A 271 -8.73 -14.52 -7.59
N LYS A 272 -9.70 -14.03 -6.85
CA LYS A 272 -10.16 -14.66 -5.59
C LYS A 272 -11.52 -15.32 -5.74
#